data_9a140ee17e7866b90a02784431555388
#
_entry.id   9a140ee17e7866b90a02784431555388
#
_cell.length_a   1.000
_cell.length_b   1.000
_cell.length_c   1.000
_cell.angle_alpha   90.00
_cell.angle_beta   90.00
_cell.angle_gamma   90.00
#
_symmetry.space_group_name_H-M   'P 1'
#
loop_
_entity.id
_entity.type
_entity.pdbx_description
1 polymer ?
#
loop_
_entity_poly.entity_id
_entity_poly.type
_entity_poly.pdbx_seq_one_letter_code
_entity_poly.pdbx_strand_id
1 'polypeptide(L)'
;YRGEWIPDTPGRRQQIIQTLRTWQPYSNSSPVEGVTRAINTFYSPDKKISIYVLGDDFQPGGSIRDVLQTIDRINAEDDQGNRRVRIHGIGFPTIFAGPRRFQQSVYRYATLMREITLRNGGTFVGLNDFQ
;
A
#
# COMPACT_ATOMS: atom_id res chain seq x y z
N TYR A 1 2.67 11.39 10.83
CA TYR A 1 2.08 12.61 10.24
C TYR A 1 0.62 12.72 10.64
N ARG A 2 0.10 13.93 10.76
CA ARG A 2 -1.14 14.27 11.49
C ARG A 2 -2.42 14.20 10.65
N GLY A 3 -2.44 13.42 9.55
CA GLY A 3 -3.63 13.33 8.69
C GLY A 3 -3.88 14.56 7.82
N GLU A 4 -2.82 15.29 7.50
CA GLU A 4 -2.87 16.51 6.67
C GLU A 4 -2.01 16.36 5.43
N TRP A 5 -2.37 17.08 4.37
CA TRP A 5 -1.51 17.21 3.19
C TRP A 5 -0.23 17.99 3.54
N ILE A 6 0.90 17.46 3.13
CA ILE A 6 2.21 18.05 3.40
C ILE A 6 2.63 18.87 2.18
N PRO A 7 2.98 20.15 2.34
CA PRO A 7 3.52 20.95 1.25
C PRO A 7 4.80 20.32 0.67
N ASP A 8 4.86 20.21 -0.65
CA ASP A 8 6.01 19.67 -1.35
C ASP A 8 7.11 20.73 -1.49
N THR A 9 8.06 20.70 -0.57
CA THR A 9 9.26 21.55 -0.58
C THR A 9 10.51 20.70 -0.42
N PRO A 10 11.70 21.15 -0.93
CA PRO A 10 12.96 20.41 -0.77
C PRO A 10 13.29 20.11 0.70
N GLY A 11 13.11 21.09 1.60
CA GLY A 11 13.35 20.90 3.03
C GLY A 11 12.41 19.87 3.65
N ARG A 12 11.14 19.86 3.25
CA ARG A 12 10.15 18.87 3.74
C ARG A 12 10.48 17.46 3.24
N ARG A 13 10.89 17.31 1.99
CA ARG A 13 11.34 16.01 1.45
C ARG A 13 12.52 15.46 2.26
N GLN A 14 13.54 16.28 2.57
CA GLN A 14 14.66 15.86 3.40
C GLN A 14 14.23 15.43 4.80
N GLN A 15 13.33 16.17 5.45
CA GLN A 15 12.80 15.81 6.76
C GLN A 15 12.08 14.45 6.72
N ILE A 16 11.29 14.19 5.68
CA ILE A 16 10.61 12.89 5.50
C ILE A 16 11.63 11.76 5.37
N ILE A 17 12.66 11.94 4.52
CA ILE A 17 13.70 10.94 4.31
C ILE A 17 14.44 10.65 5.63
N GLN A 18 14.80 11.67 6.39
CA GLN A 18 15.45 11.49 7.69
C GLN A 18 14.56 10.77 8.69
N THR A 19 13.27 11.11 8.75
CA THR A 19 12.31 10.41 9.60
C THR A 19 12.22 8.94 9.23
N LEU A 20 12.13 8.61 7.94
CA LEU A 20 12.04 7.23 7.48
C LEU A 20 13.31 6.42 7.79
N ARG A 21 14.51 7.03 7.75
CA ARG A 21 15.77 6.38 8.11
C ARG A 21 15.86 5.98 9.58
N THR A 22 15.18 6.71 10.45
CA THR A 22 15.17 6.46 11.90
C THR A 22 13.92 5.71 12.37
N TRP A 23 13.00 5.41 11.45
CA TRP A 23 11.75 4.74 11.79
C TRP A 23 12.01 3.28 12.16
N GLN A 24 11.57 2.90 13.34
CA GLN A 24 11.64 1.51 13.81
C GLN A 24 10.29 0.83 13.57
N PRO A 25 10.23 -0.32 12.91
CA PRO A 25 9.02 -1.11 12.81
C PRO A 25 8.71 -1.74 14.18
N TYR A 26 7.49 -1.59 14.67
CA TYR A 26 7.09 -2.13 15.98
C TYR A 26 5.69 -2.73 16.01
N SER A 27 5.09 -2.96 14.87
CA SER A 27 3.79 -3.62 14.81
C SER A 27 3.64 -4.49 13.58
N ASN A 28 2.66 -5.40 13.64
CA ASN A 28 2.27 -6.19 12.49
C ASN A 28 1.60 -5.30 11.44
N SER A 29 1.99 -5.47 10.19
CA SER A 29 1.49 -4.64 9.10
C SER A 29 0.09 -5.07 8.66
N SER A 30 -0.83 -4.10 8.56
CA SER A 30 -2.14 -4.26 7.94
C SER A 30 -2.28 -3.29 6.75
N PRO A 31 -1.91 -3.70 5.54
CA PRO A 31 -2.06 -2.86 4.35
C PRO A 31 -3.50 -2.38 4.14
N VAL A 32 -4.47 -3.22 4.48
CA VAL A 32 -5.90 -2.91 4.33
C VAL A 32 -6.32 -1.75 5.22
N GLU A 33 -5.93 -1.78 6.49
CA GLU A 33 -6.22 -0.69 7.42
C GLU A 33 -5.54 0.61 6.99
N GLY A 34 -4.28 0.51 6.54
CA GLY A 34 -3.52 1.65 6.01
C GLY A 34 -4.20 2.29 4.81
N VAL A 35 -4.59 1.50 3.82
CA VAL A 35 -5.30 1.97 2.61
C VAL A 35 -6.66 2.55 2.98
N THR A 36 -7.43 1.85 3.82
CA THR A 36 -8.74 2.32 4.30
C THR A 36 -8.64 3.67 4.98
N ARG A 37 -7.69 3.81 5.90
CA ARG A 37 -7.46 5.06 6.62
C ARG A 37 -7.01 6.18 5.69
N ALA A 38 -6.13 5.88 4.72
CA ALA A 38 -5.67 6.86 3.75
C ALA A 38 -6.82 7.37 2.88
N ILE A 39 -7.68 6.50 2.37
CA ILE A 39 -8.86 6.89 1.58
C ILE A 39 -9.80 7.75 2.43
N ASN A 40 -10.17 7.29 3.61
CA ASN A 40 -11.12 8.00 4.48
C ASN A 40 -10.59 9.37 4.95
N THR A 41 -9.27 9.52 5.07
CA THR A 41 -8.66 10.77 5.54
C THR A 41 -8.43 11.78 4.42
N PHE A 42 -8.03 11.31 3.24
CA PHE A 42 -7.48 12.18 2.19
C PHE A 42 -8.33 12.25 0.93
N TYR A 43 -9.33 11.37 0.77
CA TYR A 43 -10.16 11.42 -0.42
C TYR A 43 -10.90 12.77 -0.54
N SER A 44 -10.81 13.33 -1.72
CA SER A 44 -11.54 14.55 -2.12
C SER A 44 -11.89 14.42 -3.60
N PRO A 45 -13.15 14.69 -4.00
CA PRO A 45 -13.59 14.49 -5.39
C PRO A 45 -12.91 15.43 -6.40
N ASP A 46 -12.31 16.52 -5.91
CA ASP A 46 -11.56 17.51 -6.72
C ASP A 46 -10.08 17.13 -6.90
N LYS A 47 -9.61 16.02 -6.29
CA LYS A 47 -8.21 15.61 -6.33
C LYS A 47 -8.03 14.24 -6.96
N LYS A 48 -7.02 14.14 -7.84
CA LYS A 48 -6.51 12.85 -8.31
C LYS A 48 -5.49 12.34 -7.30
N ILE A 49 -5.81 11.27 -6.59
CA ILE A 49 -5.00 10.74 -5.49
C ILE A 49 -4.40 9.40 -5.90
N SER A 50 -3.12 9.22 -5.62
CA SER A 50 -2.43 7.93 -5.72
C SER A 50 -1.91 7.51 -4.35
N ILE A 51 -2.21 6.28 -3.95
CA ILE A 51 -1.70 5.65 -2.73
C ILE A 51 -0.60 4.67 -3.15
N TYR A 52 0.56 4.74 -2.50
CA TYR A 52 1.65 3.80 -2.67
C TYR A 52 1.76 2.94 -1.41
N VAL A 53 1.54 1.65 -1.58
CA VAL A 53 1.66 0.64 -0.51
C VAL A 53 3.00 -0.05 -0.66
N LEU A 54 3.84 0.07 0.35
CA LEU A 54 5.17 -0.54 0.38
C LEU A 54 5.18 -1.64 1.43
N GLY A 55 5.70 -2.81 1.07
CA GLY A 55 5.77 -3.93 2.03
C GLY A 55 6.36 -5.20 1.44
N ASP A 56 6.47 -6.20 2.29
CA ASP A 56 7.01 -7.53 1.97
C ASP A 56 6.09 -8.66 2.42
N ASP A 57 5.21 -8.36 3.37
CA ASP A 57 4.27 -9.33 3.93
C ASP A 57 3.00 -8.63 4.43
N PHE A 58 1.96 -9.40 4.72
CA PHE A 58 0.81 -8.95 5.48
C PHE A 58 0.31 -10.06 6.39
N GLN A 59 -0.13 -9.70 7.59
CA GLN A 59 -0.75 -10.68 8.47
C GLN A 59 -2.08 -11.17 7.90
N PRO A 60 -2.31 -12.48 7.89
CA PRO A 60 -3.55 -13.06 7.42
C PRO A 60 -4.68 -12.82 8.45
N GLY A 61 -5.26 -11.65 8.44
CA GLY A 61 -6.49 -11.34 9.17
C GLY A 61 -7.74 -11.53 8.32
N GLY A 62 -7.72 -12.47 7.38
CA GLY A 62 -8.85 -12.74 6.48
C GLY A 62 -8.41 -13.41 5.18
N SER A 63 -9.38 -13.81 4.36
CA SER A 63 -9.08 -14.30 3.02
C SER A 63 -8.70 -13.13 2.10
N ILE A 64 -7.90 -13.40 1.07
CA ILE A 64 -7.60 -12.41 0.02
C ILE A 64 -8.90 -11.82 -0.53
N ARG A 65 -9.94 -12.63 -0.67
CA ARG A 65 -11.26 -12.19 -1.13
C ARG A 65 -11.87 -11.13 -0.24
N ASP A 66 -11.84 -11.30 1.08
CA ASP A 66 -12.45 -10.35 2.03
C ASP A 66 -11.70 -9.01 2.01
N VAL A 67 -10.38 -9.06 1.87
CA VAL A 67 -9.54 -7.88 1.68
C VAL A 67 -9.93 -7.12 0.41
N LEU A 68 -10.01 -7.82 -0.72
CA LEU A 68 -10.39 -7.24 -2.00
C LEU A 68 -11.79 -6.63 -1.95
N GLN A 69 -12.78 -7.35 -1.40
CA GLN A 69 -14.14 -6.82 -1.25
C GLN A 69 -14.18 -5.57 -0.36
N THR A 70 -13.38 -5.54 0.71
CA THR A 70 -13.30 -4.36 1.57
C THR A 70 -12.75 -3.16 0.82
N ILE A 71 -11.66 -3.34 0.07
CA ILE A 71 -11.06 -2.26 -0.73
C ILE A 71 -12.00 -1.82 -1.86
N ASP A 72 -12.63 -2.76 -2.57
CA ASP A 72 -13.58 -2.44 -3.64
C ASP A 72 -14.76 -1.60 -3.12
N ARG A 73 -15.25 -1.88 -1.92
CA ARG A 73 -16.32 -1.11 -1.29
C ARG A 73 -15.88 0.30 -0.89
N ILE A 74 -14.69 0.44 -0.33
CA ILE A 74 -14.17 1.74 0.16
C ILE A 74 -13.72 2.61 -1.01
N ASN A 75 -13.09 2.01 -2.00
CA ASN A 75 -12.64 2.65 -3.24
C ASN A 75 -13.63 2.41 -4.37
N ALA A 76 -14.91 2.65 -4.11
CA ALA A 76 -15.97 2.43 -5.09
C ALA A 76 -15.74 3.26 -6.38
N GLU A 77 -16.26 2.74 -7.47
CA GLU A 77 -16.29 3.45 -8.75
C GLU A 77 -17.37 4.53 -8.73
N ASP A 78 -17.10 5.61 -9.45
CA ASP A 78 -18.12 6.61 -9.79
C ASP A 78 -18.98 6.15 -10.98
N ASP A 79 -19.95 6.96 -11.38
CA ASP A 79 -20.85 6.67 -12.52
C ASP A 79 -20.11 6.54 -13.88
N GLN A 80 -18.84 6.95 -13.94
CA GLN A 80 -17.97 6.85 -15.11
C GLN A 80 -17.00 5.66 -15.03
N GLY A 81 -17.07 4.86 -13.97
CA GLY A 81 -16.17 3.73 -13.73
C GLY A 81 -14.80 4.11 -13.17
N ASN A 82 -14.62 5.35 -12.71
CA ASN A 82 -13.35 5.75 -12.10
C ASN A 82 -13.35 5.45 -10.61
N ARG A 83 -12.26 4.89 -10.13
CA ARG A 83 -12.03 4.69 -8.69
C ARG A 83 -11.71 6.02 -7.99
N ARG A 84 -12.09 6.13 -6.71
CA ARG A 84 -11.80 7.31 -5.87
C ARG A 84 -10.32 7.64 -5.80
N VAL A 85 -9.49 6.60 -5.69
CA VAL A 85 -8.02 6.73 -5.67
C VAL A 85 -7.39 5.62 -6.51
N ARG A 86 -6.17 5.87 -7.01
CA ARG A 86 -5.31 4.82 -7.57
C ARG A 86 -4.48 4.19 -6.47
N ILE A 87 -4.28 2.87 -6.52
CA ILE A 87 -3.49 2.15 -5.54
C ILE A 87 -2.33 1.46 -6.25
N HIS A 88 -1.10 1.85 -5.91
CA HIS A 88 0.13 1.24 -6.39
C HIS A 88 0.78 0.42 -5.28
N GLY A 89 1.47 -0.66 -5.66
CA GLY A 89 2.18 -1.53 -4.73
C GLY A 89 3.66 -1.65 -5.07
N ILE A 90 4.49 -1.63 -4.04
CA ILE A 90 5.93 -1.92 -4.14
C ILE A 90 6.24 -3.04 -3.16
N GLY A 91 6.67 -4.19 -3.70
CA GLY A 91 7.04 -5.35 -2.91
C GLY A 91 8.55 -5.44 -2.73
N PHE A 92 8.99 -5.75 -1.52
CA PHE A 92 10.40 -5.94 -1.19
C PHE A 92 10.73 -7.43 -1.13
N PRO A 93 11.86 -7.89 -1.69
CA PRO A 93 12.25 -9.29 -1.75
C PRO A 93 12.90 -9.81 -0.46
N THR A 94 12.80 -9.10 0.65
CA THR A 94 13.53 -9.35 1.91
C THR A 94 13.39 -10.78 2.44
N ILE A 95 12.34 -11.49 2.03
CA ILE A 95 12.02 -12.83 2.53
C ILE A 95 12.56 -13.95 1.65
N PHE A 96 13.06 -13.68 0.44
CA PHE A 96 13.65 -14.75 -0.40
C PHE A 96 14.97 -15.29 0.16
N ALA A 97 15.62 -14.53 1.05
CA ALA A 97 16.80 -14.98 1.80
C ALA A 97 16.48 -15.84 3.04
N GLY A 98 15.18 -16.02 3.37
CA GLY A 98 14.72 -16.71 4.58
C GLY A 98 14.24 -18.14 4.36
N PRO A 99 13.91 -18.88 5.44
CA PRO A 99 13.38 -20.23 5.38
C PRO A 99 12.13 -20.34 4.51
N ARG A 100 11.91 -21.49 3.85
CA ARG A 100 10.77 -21.77 2.93
C ARG A 100 9.40 -21.41 3.49
N ARG A 101 9.20 -21.44 4.80
CA ARG A 101 7.95 -21.07 5.48
C ARG A 101 7.53 -19.61 5.25
N PHE A 102 8.48 -18.73 4.97
CA PHE A 102 8.20 -17.32 4.68
C PHE A 102 7.90 -17.07 3.20
N GLN A 103 8.23 -18.00 2.31
CA GLN A 103 7.99 -17.84 0.89
C GLN A 103 6.47 -17.80 0.57
N GLN A 104 5.66 -18.53 1.33
CA GLN A 104 4.21 -18.52 1.14
C GLN A 104 3.57 -17.16 1.43
N SER A 105 4.06 -16.44 2.43
CA SER A 105 3.55 -15.11 2.76
C SER A 105 3.89 -14.08 1.68
N VAL A 106 5.11 -14.18 1.11
CA VAL A 106 5.53 -13.33 -0.03
C VAL A 106 4.62 -13.53 -1.24
N TYR A 107 4.36 -14.80 -1.61
CA TYR A 107 3.47 -15.08 -2.74
C TYR A 107 2.06 -14.56 -2.49
N ARG A 108 1.55 -14.70 -1.27
CA ARG A 108 0.25 -14.16 -0.88
C ARG A 108 0.23 -12.64 -0.95
N TYR A 109 1.26 -11.97 -0.45
CA TYR A 109 1.39 -10.53 -0.54
C TYR A 109 1.44 -10.05 -1.98
N ALA A 110 2.31 -10.65 -2.81
CA ALA A 110 2.43 -10.30 -4.21
C ALA A 110 1.11 -10.52 -4.97
N THR A 111 0.43 -11.65 -4.73
CA THR A 111 -0.89 -11.94 -5.33
C THR A 111 -1.91 -10.90 -4.92
N LEU A 112 -2.01 -10.60 -3.62
CA LEU A 112 -2.95 -9.60 -3.11
C LEU A 112 -2.66 -8.22 -3.70
N MET A 113 -1.40 -7.80 -3.72
CA MET A 113 -1.04 -6.47 -4.22
C MET A 113 -1.26 -6.33 -5.72
N ARG A 114 -1.01 -7.38 -6.50
CA ARG A 114 -1.33 -7.39 -7.94
C ARG A 114 -2.82 -7.22 -8.17
N GLU A 115 -3.67 -7.95 -7.44
CA GLU A 115 -5.12 -7.84 -7.55
C GLU A 115 -5.61 -6.45 -7.13
N ILE A 116 -5.13 -5.93 -5.99
CA ILE A 116 -5.50 -4.60 -5.51
C ILE A 116 -5.12 -3.54 -6.55
N THR A 117 -3.89 -3.56 -7.04
CA THR A 117 -3.41 -2.52 -7.97
C THR A 117 -4.15 -2.58 -9.30
N LEU A 118 -4.34 -3.78 -9.86
CA LEU A 118 -5.08 -3.98 -11.10
C LEU A 118 -6.50 -3.43 -11.02
N ARG A 119 -7.24 -3.76 -9.95
CA ARG A 119 -8.63 -3.32 -9.75
C ARG A 119 -8.75 -1.82 -9.47
N ASN A 120 -7.70 -1.19 -9.00
CA ASN A 120 -7.71 0.20 -8.59
C ASN A 120 -6.84 1.11 -9.49
N GLY A 121 -6.64 0.72 -10.75
CA GLY A 121 -5.98 1.53 -11.77
C GLY A 121 -4.51 1.87 -11.49
N GLY A 122 -3.86 1.08 -10.64
CA GLY A 122 -2.45 1.24 -10.30
C GLY A 122 -1.55 0.15 -10.88
N THR A 123 -0.34 0.04 -10.33
CA THR A 123 0.70 -0.88 -10.79
C THR A 123 1.37 -1.54 -9.59
N PHE A 124 1.71 -2.82 -9.71
CA PHE A 124 2.54 -3.52 -8.74
C PHE A 124 3.96 -3.69 -9.28
N VAL A 125 4.95 -3.32 -8.49
CA VAL A 125 6.38 -3.49 -8.79
C VAL A 125 7.00 -4.34 -7.69
N GLY A 126 7.52 -5.52 -8.04
CA GLY A 126 8.39 -6.30 -7.16
C GLY A 126 9.84 -5.88 -7.39
N LEU A 127 10.53 -5.48 -6.34
CA LEU A 127 11.96 -5.20 -6.39
C LEU A 127 12.73 -6.53 -6.29
N ASN A 128 13.71 -6.74 -7.15
CA ASN A 128 14.43 -8.01 -7.22
C ASN A 128 15.69 -8.01 -6.35
N ASP A 129 16.26 -6.84 -6.05
CA ASP A 129 17.48 -6.71 -5.25
C ASP A 129 17.62 -5.30 -4.70
N PHE A 130 18.29 -5.19 -3.54
CA PHE A 130 18.84 -3.93 -3.05
C PHE A 130 20.37 -4.03 -3.23
N GLN A 131 20.87 -3.52 -4.32
CA GLN A 131 22.31 -3.27 -4.45
C GLN A 131 22.67 -1.97 -3.76
#